data_a7904fb3dc63b74e6298830c30e8a74d
#
_entry.id   a7904fb3dc63b74e6298830c30e8a74d
#
_cell.length_a   1.000
_cell.length_b   1.000
_cell.length_c   1.000
_cell.angle_alpha   90.00
_cell.angle_beta   90.00
_cell.angle_gamma   90.00
#
_symmetry.space_group_name_H-M   'P 1'
#
loop_
_entity.id
_entity.type
_entity.pdbx_description
1 polymer ?
#
loop_
_entity_poly.entity_id
_entity_poly.type
_entity_poly.pdbx_seq_one_letter_code
_entity_poly.pdbx_strand_id
1 'polypeptide(L)'
;AALSTVIAVFENILSFAMDLWGWKRNKAVLVNIVLIIVLSMPAILGFGPWSGIQILGEGTNIMDLEDFIISNNILPLGSVIFVIFCASRKGWGLENFIKEANTGSGLKFPTFIRNYMLWVIPAVVAVIYLKGYYDMFQPKGLSYLIPWMIVGIAMLALVGWIVLGHNKKKQDIRIMEVHSME
;
A
#
# COMPACT_ATOMS: atom_id res chain seq x y z
N ALA A 1 16.78 -4.94 18.54
CA ALA A 1 15.79 -4.14 17.78
C ALA A 1 15.06 -4.98 16.72
N ALA A 2 15.76 -5.74 15.84
CA ALA A 2 15.10 -6.49 14.76
C ALA A 2 14.07 -7.52 15.25
N LEU A 3 14.39 -8.31 16.29
CA LEU A 3 13.51 -9.36 16.80
C LEU A 3 12.18 -8.81 17.35
N SER A 4 12.22 -7.67 18.05
CA SER A 4 11.00 -7.05 18.59
C SER A 4 10.07 -6.56 17.46
N THR A 5 10.65 -6.03 16.39
CA THR A 5 9.88 -5.61 15.20
C THR A 5 9.22 -6.80 14.51
N VAL A 6 9.96 -7.91 14.34
CA VAL A 6 9.41 -9.15 13.74
C VAL A 6 8.25 -9.68 14.57
N ILE A 7 8.39 -9.72 15.89
CA ILE A 7 7.31 -10.17 16.79
C ILE A 7 6.08 -9.25 16.68
N ALA A 8 6.29 -7.93 16.65
CA ALA A 8 5.18 -6.99 16.53
C ALA A 8 4.42 -7.13 15.20
N VAL A 9 5.14 -7.30 14.08
CA VAL A 9 4.52 -7.55 12.77
C VAL A 9 3.78 -8.87 12.76
N PHE A 10 4.36 -9.94 13.34
CA PHE A 10 3.73 -11.25 13.43
C PHE A 10 2.42 -11.19 14.23
N GLU A 11 2.42 -10.54 15.40
CA GLU A 11 1.20 -10.36 16.21
C GLU A 11 0.14 -9.51 15.47
N ASN A 12 0.55 -8.52 14.70
CA ASN A 12 -0.38 -7.70 13.92
C ASN A 12 -1.09 -8.53 12.84
N ILE A 13 -0.37 -9.42 12.13
CA ILE A 13 -0.95 -10.32 11.13
C ILE A 13 -1.87 -11.34 11.82
N LEU A 14 -1.49 -11.85 13.00
CA LEU A 14 -2.33 -12.76 13.77
C LEU A 14 -3.65 -12.10 14.19
N SER A 15 -3.59 -10.87 14.72
CA SER A 15 -4.78 -10.13 15.12
C SER A 15 -5.71 -9.91 13.94
N PHE A 16 -5.14 -9.50 12.80
CA PHE A 16 -5.90 -9.34 11.55
C PHE A 16 -6.61 -10.64 11.13
N ALA A 17 -5.92 -11.78 11.17
CA ALA A 17 -6.50 -13.07 10.80
C ALA A 17 -7.60 -13.52 11.77
N MET A 18 -7.43 -13.26 13.07
CA MET A 18 -8.45 -13.56 14.08
C MET A 18 -9.68 -12.67 13.94
N ASP A 19 -9.48 -11.37 13.67
CA ASP A 19 -10.58 -10.40 13.58
C ASP A 19 -11.37 -10.56 12.27
N LEU A 20 -10.68 -10.78 11.13
CA LEU A 20 -11.32 -10.85 9.83
C LEU A 20 -11.95 -12.21 9.55
N TRP A 21 -11.25 -13.30 9.92
CA TRP A 21 -11.67 -14.68 9.60
C TRP A 21 -12.20 -15.47 10.80
N GLY A 22 -12.21 -14.86 11.99
CA GLY A 22 -12.66 -15.53 13.21
C GLY A 22 -11.80 -16.74 13.61
N TRP A 23 -10.52 -16.76 13.21
CA TRP A 23 -9.64 -17.91 13.49
C TRP A 23 -9.25 -17.97 14.97
N LYS A 24 -9.15 -19.18 15.49
CA LYS A 24 -8.52 -19.40 16.80
C LYS A 24 -7.02 -19.10 16.72
N ARG A 25 -6.44 -18.53 17.77
CA ARG A 25 -5.02 -18.11 17.84
C ARG A 25 -4.06 -19.22 17.35
N ASN A 26 -4.25 -20.46 17.81
CA ASN A 26 -3.36 -21.57 17.41
C ASN A 26 -3.40 -21.86 15.91
N LYS A 27 -4.58 -21.76 15.27
CA LYS A 27 -4.71 -21.91 13.81
C LYS A 27 -4.04 -20.76 13.09
N ALA A 28 -4.26 -19.53 13.54
CA ALA A 28 -3.64 -18.35 12.94
C ALA A 28 -2.11 -18.39 13.02
N VAL A 29 -1.55 -18.80 14.17
CA VAL A 29 -0.10 -18.98 14.37
C VAL A 29 0.46 -20.03 13.40
N LEU A 30 -0.17 -21.22 13.34
CA LEU A 30 0.32 -22.32 12.49
C LEU A 30 0.32 -21.92 11.01
N VAL A 31 -0.78 -21.34 10.52
CA VAL A 31 -0.89 -20.90 9.13
C VAL A 31 0.13 -19.80 8.82
N ASN A 32 0.33 -18.86 9.75
CA ASN A 32 1.27 -17.77 9.56
C ASN A 32 2.74 -18.25 9.52
N ILE A 33 3.10 -19.23 10.37
CA ILE A 33 4.43 -19.86 10.32
C ILE A 33 4.66 -20.53 8.96
N VAL A 34 3.70 -21.32 8.48
CA VAL A 34 3.79 -21.99 7.18
C VAL A 34 3.91 -20.95 6.06
N LEU A 35 3.10 -19.90 6.11
CA LEU A 35 3.13 -18.81 5.13
C LEU A 35 4.51 -18.12 5.09
N ILE A 36 5.08 -17.80 6.24
CA ILE A 36 6.40 -17.17 6.33
C ILE A 36 7.47 -18.08 5.73
N ILE A 37 7.46 -19.38 6.08
CA ILE A 37 8.42 -20.34 5.51
C ILE A 37 8.29 -20.40 3.99
N VAL A 38 7.08 -20.50 3.45
CA VAL A 38 6.85 -20.56 2.00
C VAL A 38 7.29 -19.27 1.31
N LEU A 39 6.95 -18.11 1.87
CA LEU A 39 7.30 -16.81 1.30
C LEU A 39 8.78 -16.47 1.43
N SER A 40 9.50 -17.04 2.40
CA SER A 40 10.96 -16.84 2.50
C SER A 40 11.77 -17.75 1.57
N MET A 41 11.16 -18.82 1.00
CA MET A 41 11.85 -19.74 0.09
C MET A 41 12.45 -19.05 -1.14
N PRO A 42 11.73 -18.17 -1.87
CA PRO A 42 12.31 -17.50 -3.04
C PRO A 42 13.53 -16.65 -2.69
N ALA A 43 13.50 -15.92 -1.56
CA ALA A 43 14.64 -15.15 -1.09
C ALA A 43 15.84 -16.04 -0.82
N ILE A 44 15.66 -17.17 -0.13
CA ILE A 44 16.73 -18.13 0.16
C ILE A 44 17.28 -18.73 -1.13
N LEU A 45 16.43 -19.18 -2.05
CA LEU A 45 16.82 -19.74 -3.34
C LEU A 45 17.56 -18.72 -4.22
N GLY A 46 17.23 -17.43 -4.07
CA GLY A 46 17.87 -16.33 -4.77
C GLY A 46 19.37 -16.19 -4.45
N PHE A 47 19.83 -16.65 -3.29
CA PHE A 47 21.25 -16.71 -2.95
C PHE A 47 21.95 -18.01 -3.41
N GLY A 48 21.19 -18.98 -3.92
CA GLY A 48 21.69 -20.29 -4.34
C GLY A 48 21.34 -20.59 -5.80
N PRO A 49 20.47 -21.59 -6.05
CA PRO A 49 20.15 -22.05 -7.41
C PRO A 49 19.57 -20.97 -8.35
N TRP A 50 18.93 -19.95 -7.80
CA TRP A 50 18.29 -18.87 -8.56
C TRP A 50 19.11 -17.56 -8.57
N SER A 51 20.39 -17.61 -8.18
CA SER A 51 21.26 -16.42 -8.18
C SER A 51 21.47 -15.79 -9.57
N GLY A 52 21.22 -16.53 -10.65
CA GLY A 52 21.24 -16.00 -12.02
C GLY A 52 19.98 -15.22 -12.42
N ILE A 53 18.94 -15.21 -11.59
CA ILE A 53 17.69 -14.47 -11.87
C ILE A 53 17.85 -13.02 -11.38
N GLN A 54 18.13 -12.11 -12.31
CA GLN A 54 18.44 -10.70 -12.05
C GLN A 54 17.41 -9.77 -12.70
N ILE A 55 16.16 -9.86 -12.27
CA ILE A 55 15.02 -9.14 -12.88
C ILE A 55 15.20 -7.61 -12.82
N LEU A 56 15.77 -7.11 -11.72
CA LEU A 56 16.01 -5.68 -11.53
C LEU A 56 17.34 -5.20 -12.16
N GLY A 57 18.06 -6.08 -12.88
CA GLY A 57 19.35 -5.80 -13.54
C GLY A 57 20.54 -6.43 -12.84
N GLU A 58 21.72 -6.28 -13.45
CA GLU A 58 22.96 -6.89 -12.98
C GLU A 58 23.24 -6.57 -11.51
N GLY A 59 23.71 -7.59 -10.78
CA GLY A 59 24.07 -7.50 -9.36
C GLY A 59 22.90 -7.55 -8.39
N THR A 60 21.65 -7.75 -8.88
CA THR A 60 20.48 -7.93 -8.03
C THR A 60 20.10 -9.41 -7.89
N ASN A 61 19.39 -9.74 -6.83
CA ASN A 61 18.86 -11.07 -6.56
C ASN A 61 17.35 -11.03 -6.31
N ILE A 62 16.75 -12.17 -6.00
CA ILE A 62 15.29 -12.26 -5.74
C ILE A 62 14.89 -11.50 -4.47
N MET A 63 15.74 -11.46 -3.45
CA MET A 63 15.46 -10.68 -2.24
C MET A 63 15.36 -9.17 -2.54
N ASP A 64 16.23 -8.67 -3.43
CA ASP A 64 16.15 -7.27 -3.89
C ASP A 64 14.84 -6.99 -4.62
N LEU A 65 14.35 -7.97 -5.40
CA LEU A 65 13.04 -7.88 -6.06
C LEU A 65 11.89 -7.85 -5.05
N GLU A 66 11.92 -8.72 -4.04
CA GLU A 66 10.91 -8.76 -2.98
C GLU A 66 10.90 -7.45 -2.19
N ASP A 67 12.06 -6.95 -1.80
CA ASP A 67 12.19 -5.65 -1.13
C ASP A 67 11.69 -4.50 -2.01
N PHE A 68 12.04 -4.49 -3.29
CA PHE A 68 11.54 -3.51 -4.23
C PHE A 68 10.01 -3.53 -4.35
N ILE A 69 9.39 -4.71 -4.42
CA ILE A 69 7.93 -4.84 -4.48
C ILE A 69 7.29 -4.29 -3.20
N ILE A 70 7.84 -4.61 -2.04
CA ILE A 70 7.25 -4.20 -0.76
C ILE A 70 7.56 -2.73 -0.47
N SER A 71 8.83 -2.36 -0.44
CA SER A 71 9.29 -1.05 0.04
C SER A 71 9.03 0.07 -0.96
N ASN A 72 9.20 -0.21 -2.26
CA ASN A 72 9.03 0.80 -3.30
C ASN A 72 7.62 0.81 -3.93
N ASN A 73 6.80 -0.23 -3.70
CA ASN A 73 5.46 -0.29 -4.30
C ASN A 73 4.35 -0.39 -3.25
N ILE A 74 4.28 -1.51 -2.51
CA ILE A 74 3.13 -1.79 -1.63
C ILE A 74 3.00 -0.74 -0.54
N LEU A 75 4.10 -0.35 0.11
CA LEU A 75 4.07 0.62 1.21
C LEU A 75 3.66 2.02 0.74
N PRO A 76 4.29 2.65 -0.28
CA PRO A 76 3.90 3.98 -0.72
C PRO A 76 2.49 4.00 -1.33
N LEU A 77 2.14 3.05 -2.19
CA LEU A 77 0.83 2.99 -2.82
C LEU A 77 -0.28 2.69 -1.79
N GLY A 78 0.00 1.82 -0.83
CA GLY A 78 -0.89 1.53 0.30
C GLY A 78 -1.17 2.78 1.13
N SER A 79 -0.14 3.58 1.44
CA SER A 79 -0.31 4.83 2.19
C SER A 79 -1.18 5.84 1.43
N VAL A 80 -1.01 5.96 0.11
CA VAL A 80 -1.87 6.80 -0.74
C VAL A 80 -3.33 6.33 -0.68
N ILE A 81 -3.56 5.02 -0.82
CA ILE A 81 -4.91 4.44 -0.74
C ILE A 81 -5.55 4.76 0.61
N PHE A 82 -4.82 4.59 1.72
CA PHE A 82 -5.30 4.90 3.07
C PHE A 82 -5.68 6.38 3.24
N VAL A 83 -4.80 7.29 2.80
CA VAL A 83 -5.07 8.74 2.88
C VAL A 83 -6.32 9.10 2.08
N ILE A 84 -6.45 8.56 0.85
CA ILE A 84 -7.60 8.84 0.01
C ILE A 84 -8.88 8.22 0.62
N PHE A 85 -8.80 7.02 1.20
CA PHE A 85 -9.93 6.41 1.90
C PHE A 85 -10.41 7.27 3.08
N CYS A 86 -9.49 7.76 3.90
CA CYS A 86 -9.82 8.62 5.05
C CYS A 86 -10.36 10.00 4.62
N ALA A 87 -9.81 10.58 3.55
CA ALA A 87 -10.07 11.95 3.15
C ALA A 87 -11.20 12.08 2.10
N SER A 88 -11.48 11.04 1.32
CA SER A 88 -12.50 11.07 0.27
C SER A 88 -13.91 10.93 0.86
N ARG A 89 -14.85 11.75 0.35
CA ARG A 89 -16.29 11.63 0.68
C ARG A 89 -16.90 10.27 0.34
N LYS A 90 -16.20 9.46 -0.43
CA LYS A 90 -16.63 8.14 -0.92
C LYS A 90 -15.98 6.96 -0.19
N GLY A 91 -14.97 7.23 0.65
CA GLY A 91 -14.42 6.32 1.63
C GLY A 91 -15.11 6.53 2.99
N TRP A 92 -14.33 6.58 4.05
CA TRP A 92 -14.82 6.90 5.38
C TRP A 92 -15.31 8.36 5.47
N GLY A 93 -14.67 9.25 4.75
CA GLY A 93 -14.99 10.67 4.67
C GLY A 93 -14.25 11.48 5.72
N LEU A 94 -13.68 12.61 5.28
CA LEU A 94 -12.89 13.46 6.15
C LEU A 94 -13.69 14.01 7.35
N GLU A 95 -14.99 14.23 7.19
CA GLU A 95 -15.85 14.70 8.29
C GLU A 95 -15.95 13.66 9.41
N ASN A 96 -16.12 12.38 9.05
CA ASN A 96 -16.13 11.27 10.01
C ASN A 96 -14.75 11.08 10.64
N PHE A 97 -13.68 11.17 9.83
CA PHE A 97 -12.31 11.11 10.33
C PHE A 97 -12.02 12.22 11.35
N ILE A 98 -12.37 13.48 11.03
CA ILE A 98 -12.18 14.63 11.94
C ILE A 98 -13.03 14.46 13.20
N LYS A 99 -14.26 13.98 13.08
CA LYS A 99 -15.14 13.73 14.21
C LYS A 99 -14.54 12.70 15.16
N GLU A 100 -14.04 11.60 14.62
CA GLU A 100 -13.39 10.53 15.41
C GLU A 100 -12.08 11.02 16.03
N ALA A 101 -11.21 11.67 15.23
CA ALA A 101 -9.94 12.22 15.71
C ALA A 101 -10.12 13.29 16.81
N ASN A 102 -11.26 13.98 16.81
CA ASN A 102 -11.60 14.98 17.82
C ASN A 102 -12.42 14.43 19.00
N THR A 103 -12.63 13.11 19.06
CA THR A 103 -13.31 12.46 20.19
C THR A 103 -12.35 12.42 21.39
N GLY A 104 -12.80 12.92 22.53
CA GLY A 104 -12.01 13.00 23.76
C GLY A 104 -11.45 14.39 24.07
N SER A 105 -10.58 14.46 25.09
CA SER A 105 -9.94 15.69 25.57
C SER A 105 -8.49 15.76 25.04
N GLY A 106 -8.22 16.67 24.10
CA GLY A 106 -6.90 16.85 23.52
C GLY A 106 -6.86 17.96 22.47
N LEU A 107 -5.72 18.07 21.78
CA LEU A 107 -5.57 18.98 20.63
C LEU A 107 -6.53 18.55 19.52
N LYS A 108 -7.39 19.49 19.12
CA LYS A 108 -8.37 19.23 18.07
C LYS A 108 -7.75 19.32 16.69
N PHE A 109 -8.15 18.41 15.82
CA PHE A 109 -7.71 18.35 14.43
C PHE A 109 -8.24 19.58 13.66
N PRO A 110 -7.38 20.46 13.14
CA PRO A 110 -7.83 21.69 12.51
C PRO A 110 -8.35 21.44 11.08
N THR A 111 -9.38 22.16 10.68
CA THR A 111 -10.08 22.00 9.41
C THR A 111 -9.25 22.32 8.16
N PHE A 112 -8.19 23.15 8.29
CA PHE A 112 -7.31 23.47 7.16
C PHE A 112 -6.49 22.27 6.67
N ILE A 113 -6.27 21.25 7.51
CA ILE A 113 -5.57 20.01 7.16
C ILE A 113 -6.31 19.21 6.07
N ARG A 114 -7.58 19.49 5.83
CA ARG A 114 -8.36 18.85 4.77
C ARG A 114 -7.68 18.89 3.41
N ASN A 115 -7.33 20.08 2.95
CA ASN A 115 -6.71 20.25 1.63
C ASN A 115 -5.29 19.68 1.60
N TYR A 116 -4.57 19.74 2.72
CA TYR A 116 -3.27 19.13 2.89
C TYR A 116 -3.35 17.59 2.75
N MET A 117 -4.29 16.93 3.42
CA MET A 117 -4.46 15.48 3.32
C MET A 117 -4.92 15.03 1.93
N LEU A 118 -5.80 15.81 1.28
CA LEU A 118 -6.36 15.42 -0.02
C LEU A 118 -5.38 15.59 -1.18
N TRP A 119 -4.51 16.60 -1.13
CA TRP A 119 -3.68 16.99 -2.27
C TRP A 119 -2.19 16.92 -1.98
N VAL A 120 -1.74 17.46 -0.85
CA VAL A 120 -0.31 17.58 -0.57
C VAL A 120 0.29 16.21 -0.24
N ILE A 121 -0.31 15.44 0.67
CA ILE A 121 0.23 14.13 1.06
C ILE A 121 0.30 13.18 -0.13
N PRO A 122 -0.78 12.95 -0.93
CA PRO A 122 -0.68 12.07 -2.09
C PRO A 122 0.34 12.55 -3.13
N ALA A 123 0.46 13.86 -3.35
CA ALA A 123 1.44 14.42 -4.27
C ALA A 123 2.88 14.18 -3.79
N VAL A 124 3.17 14.42 -2.51
CA VAL A 124 4.49 14.17 -1.92
C VAL A 124 4.85 12.69 -1.98
N VAL A 125 3.92 11.79 -1.64
CA VAL A 125 4.15 10.35 -1.72
C VAL A 125 4.38 9.91 -3.16
N ALA A 126 3.62 10.44 -4.13
CA ALA A 126 3.83 10.15 -5.55
C ALA A 126 5.23 10.58 -6.04
N VAL A 127 5.70 11.77 -5.60
CA VAL A 127 7.06 12.25 -5.92
C VAL A 127 8.13 11.34 -5.31
N ILE A 128 7.98 10.98 -4.04
CA ILE A 128 8.92 10.07 -3.35
C ILE A 128 8.94 8.69 -4.03
N TYR A 129 7.77 8.19 -4.39
CA TYR A 129 7.60 6.92 -5.10
C TYR A 129 8.34 6.91 -6.45
N LEU A 130 8.10 7.91 -7.29
CA LEU A 130 8.78 8.02 -8.59
C LEU A 130 10.28 8.27 -8.44
N LYS A 131 10.67 9.02 -7.41
CA LYS A 131 12.08 9.22 -7.09
C LYS A 131 12.76 7.91 -6.68
N GLY A 132 12.10 7.04 -5.92
CA GLY A 132 12.61 5.72 -5.58
C GLY A 132 12.89 4.86 -6.81
N TYR A 133 12.02 4.88 -7.81
CA TYR A 133 12.25 4.23 -9.11
C TYR A 133 13.44 4.84 -9.85
N TYR A 134 13.50 6.15 -9.90
CA TYR A 134 14.60 6.86 -10.57
C TYR A 134 15.95 6.52 -9.92
N ASP A 135 16.06 6.64 -8.61
CA ASP A 135 17.30 6.39 -7.86
C ASP A 135 17.77 4.94 -8.00
N MET A 136 16.84 3.98 -8.11
CA MET A 136 17.16 2.56 -8.26
C MET A 136 17.64 2.19 -9.67
N PHE A 137 17.04 2.75 -10.70
CA PHE A 137 17.31 2.34 -12.09
C PHE A 137 18.21 3.29 -12.87
N GLN A 138 18.40 4.53 -12.44
CA GLN A 138 19.31 5.47 -13.08
C GLN A 138 20.75 4.95 -13.18
N PRO A 139 21.34 4.31 -12.16
CA PRO A 139 22.70 3.76 -12.25
C PRO A 139 22.82 2.57 -13.21
N LYS A 140 21.69 1.91 -13.55
CA LYS A 140 21.65 0.72 -14.42
C LYS A 140 21.48 1.06 -15.90
N GLY A 141 21.39 2.36 -16.24
CA GLY A 141 21.27 2.86 -17.58
C GLY A 141 19.84 3.02 -18.08
N LEU A 142 19.70 3.72 -19.21
CA LEU A 142 18.40 4.09 -19.79
C LEU A 142 17.55 2.88 -20.19
N SER A 143 18.19 1.77 -20.57
CA SER A 143 17.49 0.53 -20.95
C SER A 143 16.65 -0.08 -19.80
N TYR A 144 17.07 0.13 -18.56
CA TYR A 144 16.33 -0.27 -17.37
C TYR A 144 15.44 0.86 -16.85
N LEU A 145 15.96 2.08 -16.85
CA LEU A 145 15.22 3.24 -16.29
C LEU A 145 13.88 3.46 -16.99
N ILE A 146 13.86 3.49 -18.31
CA ILE A 146 12.65 3.84 -19.08
C ILE A 146 11.51 2.82 -18.83
N PRO A 147 11.71 1.50 -19.01
CA PRO A 147 10.65 0.52 -18.76
C PRO A 147 10.12 0.55 -17.33
N TRP A 148 11.02 0.62 -16.34
CA TRP A 148 10.60 0.63 -14.94
C TRP A 148 9.91 1.92 -14.53
N MET A 149 10.31 3.07 -15.07
CA MET A 149 9.57 4.33 -14.86
C MET A 149 8.14 4.26 -15.46
N ILE A 150 7.98 3.62 -16.62
CA ILE A 150 6.65 3.40 -17.21
C ILE A 150 5.81 2.51 -16.29
N VAL A 151 6.38 1.44 -15.74
CA VAL A 151 5.69 0.57 -14.75
C VAL A 151 5.28 1.37 -13.52
N GLY A 152 6.19 2.18 -12.96
CA GLY A 152 5.89 3.00 -11.79
C GLY A 152 4.75 3.99 -12.04
N ILE A 153 4.77 4.68 -13.18
CA ILE A 153 3.71 5.62 -13.58
C ILE A 153 2.39 4.87 -13.80
N ALA A 154 2.42 3.70 -14.45
CA ALA A 154 1.23 2.87 -14.67
C ALA A 154 0.60 2.40 -13.35
N MET A 155 1.41 2.01 -12.36
CA MET A 155 0.93 1.63 -11.03
C MET A 155 0.28 2.79 -10.28
N LEU A 156 0.88 3.99 -10.33
CA LEU A 156 0.26 5.20 -9.78
C LEU A 156 -1.06 5.54 -10.47
N ALA A 157 -1.09 5.46 -11.80
CA ALA A 157 -2.30 5.70 -12.59
C ALA A 157 -3.40 4.69 -12.25
N LEU A 158 -3.04 3.41 -12.07
CA LEU A 158 -3.95 2.34 -11.67
C LEU A 158 -4.55 2.60 -10.30
N VAL A 159 -3.73 2.98 -9.31
CA VAL A 159 -4.22 3.36 -7.98
C VAL A 159 -5.15 4.56 -8.07
N GLY A 160 -4.76 5.60 -8.82
CA GLY A 160 -5.61 6.77 -9.08
C GLY A 160 -6.93 6.39 -9.74
N TRP A 161 -6.90 5.51 -10.74
CA TRP A 161 -8.09 5.04 -11.44
C TRP A 161 -9.02 4.22 -10.54
N ILE A 162 -8.49 3.28 -9.75
CA ILE A 162 -9.28 2.49 -8.78
C ILE A 162 -9.96 3.41 -7.77
N VAL A 163 -9.21 4.36 -7.21
CA VAL A 163 -9.71 5.25 -6.18
C VAL A 163 -10.72 6.26 -6.74
N LEU A 164 -10.49 6.79 -7.95
CA LEU A 164 -11.36 7.78 -8.59
C LEU A 164 -12.46 7.14 -9.43
N GLY A 165 -12.19 6.01 -10.07
CA GLY A 165 -13.09 5.35 -11.02
C GLY A 165 -14.25 4.58 -10.37
N HIS A 166 -14.06 4.02 -9.18
CA HIS A 166 -15.15 3.37 -8.40
C HIS A 166 -16.28 4.35 -8.05
N ASN A 167 -16.08 5.58 -8.35
CA ASN A 167 -16.89 6.74 -8.01
C ASN A 167 -18.08 7.00 -8.91
N LYS A 168 -18.02 6.71 -10.22
CA LYS A 168 -19.12 6.97 -11.15
C LYS A 168 -20.28 6.01 -10.90
N LYS A 169 -20.00 4.73 -10.72
CA LYS A 169 -21.04 3.69 -10.60
C LYS A 169 -21.97 3.86 -9.39
N LYS A 170 -21.47 4.37 -8.26
CA LYS A 170 -22.28 4.61 -7.06
C LYS A 170 -23.13 5.88 -7.14
N GLN A 171 -22.69 6.85 -7.93
CA GLN A 171 -23.46 8.09 -8.15
C GLN A 171 -24.64 7.84 -9.09
N ASP A 172 -24.44 7.05 -10.15
CA ASP A 172 -25.48 6.66 -11.09
C ASP A 172 -26.57 5.79 -10.42
N ILE A 173 -26.17 4.86 -9.54
CA ILE A 173 -27.14 4.05 -8.76
C ILE A 173 -27.97 4.93 -7.83
N ARG A 174 -27.36 5.89 -7.13
CA ARG A 174 -28.08 6.78 -6.21
C ARG A 174 -29.02 7.74 -6.93
N ILE A 175 -28.65 8.20 -8.13
CA ILE A 175 -29.52 9.03 -8.99
C ILE A 175 -30.71 8.21 -9.49
N MET A 176 -30.50 6.94 -9.87
CA MET A 176 -31.58 6.03 -10.29
C MET A 176 -32.52 5.68 -9.14
N GLU A 177 -32.03 5.49 -7.91
CA GLU A 177 -32.85 5.25 -6.73
C GLU A 177 -33.73 6.46 -6.37
N VAL A 178 -33.19 7.67 -6.47
CA VAL A 178 -33.96 8.90 -6.23
C VAL A 178 -35.05 9.08 -7.29
N HIS A 179 -34.77 8.83 -8.57
CA HIS A 179 -35.72 8.93 -9.68
C HIS A 179 -36.80 7.83 -9.67
N SER A 180 -36.59 6.73 -8.96
CA SER A 180 -37.55 5.65 -8.82
C SER A 180 -38.49 5.82 -7.63
N MET A 181 -38.26 6.85 -6.79
CA MET A 181 -39.11 7.19 -5.63
C MET A 181 -39.97 8.44 -5.86
N GLU A 182 -39.79 9.11 -7.00
CA GLU A 182 -40.72 10.16 -7.50
C GLU A 182 -41.74 9.56 -8.49
#